data_4cae4b8fd07822407ebfc537df3c0b77
#
_entry.id   4cae4b8fd07822407ebfc537df3c0b77
#
_cell.length_a   1.000
_cell.length_b   1.000
_cell.length_c   1.000
_cell.angle_alpha   90.00
_cell.angle_beta   90.00
_cell.angle_gamma   90.00
#
_symmetry.space_group_name_H-M   'P 1'
#
loop_
_entity.id
_entity.type
_entity.pdbx_description
1 polymer ?
#
loop_
_entity_poly.entity_id
_entity_poly.type
_entity_poly.pdbx_seq_one_letter_code
_entity_poly.pdbx_strand_id
1 'polypeptide(L)'
;MESLEVIARPHFEKADLAWLTDIRSRRAGSRGAPYFTLVFSGVDMAPTSFADAIRAHVGGVHPIRFRLRSALVAPEPTVGRFHVFLIPDEGFGAILKLHDALHAGPIAAALRTDTPYLPHITVATTTDHAAARKLAQALNQGGVDIHGHIDALQVERRTGEVIKPVADIPLSKAGWFG
;
A
#
# COMPACT_ATOMS: atom_id res chain seq x y z
N MET A 1 -13.81 -7.67 -14.33
CA MET A 1 -12.59 -7.11 -14.94
C MET A 1 -11.41 -7.67 -14.16
N GLU A 2 -10.38 -8.12 -14.83
CA GLU A 2 -9.15 -8.64 -14.22
C GLU A 2 -8.14 -7.50 -14.13
N SER A 3 -7.44 -7.38 -12.98
CA SER A 3 -6.36 -6.42 -12.79
C SER A 3 -5.14 -7.07 -12.14
N LEU A 4 -3.97 -6.54 -12.42
CA LEU A 4 -2.72 -6.87 -11.74
C LEU A 4 -2.37 -5.73 -10.79
N GLU A 5 -1.96 -6.06 -9.59
CA GLU A 5 -1.62 -5.10 -8.55
C GLU A 5 -0.25 -5.42 -7.98
N VAL A 6 0.49 -4.38 -7.59
CA VAL A 6 1.71 -4.54 -6.78
C VAL A 6 1.44 -3.94 -5.42
N ILE A 7 1.59 -4.76 -4.41
CA ILE A 7 1.43 -4.35 -3.02
C ILE A 7 2.70 -4.63 -2.22
N ALA A 8 2.88 -3.90 -1.15
CA ALA A 8 3.87 -4.22 -0.12
C ALA A 8 3.12 -4.58 1.17
N ARG A 9 3.41 -5.76 1.73
CA ARG A 9 2.93 -6.19 3.06
C ARG A 9 4.06 -5.99 4.05
N PRO A 10 4.04 -4.90 4.83
CA PRO A 10 5.13 -4.59 5.74
C PRO A 10 5.19 -5.55 6.92
N HIS A 11 6.37 -5.64 7.51
CA HIS A 11 6.57 -6.20 8.84
C HIS A 11 6.32 -5.12 9.89
N PHE A 12 5.60 -5.49 10.95
CA PHE A 12 5.27 -4.67 12.12
C PHE A 12 5.61 -5.41 13.40
N GLU A 13 5.74 -4.68 14.49
CA GLU A 13 5.69 -5.25 15.82
C GLU A 13 4.36 -5.98 16.04
N LYS A 14 4.39 -7.06 16.82
CA LYS A 14 3.22 -7.95 17.00
C LYS A 14 1.96 -7.21 17.47
N ALA A 15 2.11 -6.27 18.41
CA ALA A 15 1.01 -5.50 18.96
C ALA A 15 0.40 -4.55 17.90
N ASP A 16 1.24 -3.89 17.11
CA ASP A 16 0.83 -2.98 16.05
C ASP A 16 0.11 -3.73 14.92
N LEU A 17 0.64 -4.88 14.52
CA LEU A 17 0.01 -5.74 13.52
C LEU A 17 -1.37 -6.21 13.99
N ALA A 18 -1.50 -6.63 15.24
CA ALA A 18 -2.77 -7.05 15.82
C ALA A 18 -3.79 -5.91 15.83
N TRP A 19 -3.38 -4.71 16.24
CA TRP A 19 -4.23 -3.53 16.24
C TRP A 19 -4.65 -3.10 14.82
N LEU A 20 -3.71 -3.05 13.86
CA LEU A 20 -4.01 -2.73 12.47
C LEU A 20 -4.98 -3.74 11.85
N THR A 21 -4.78 -5.02 12.10
CA THR A 21 -5.63 -6.09 11.59
C THR A 21 -7.05 -5.98 12.16
N ASP A 22 -7.16 -5.72 13.45
CA ASP A 22 -8.44 -5.57 14.14
C ASP A 22 -9.22 -4.33 13.67
N ILE A 23 -8.60 -3.15 13.63
CA ILE A 23 -9.28 -1.93 13.16
C ILE A 23 -9.74 -2.06 11.70
N ARG A 24 -8.92 -2.66 10.83
CA ARG A 24 -9.26 -2.87 9.42
C ARG A 24 -10.40 -3.86 9.24
N SER A 25 -10.43 -4.94 10.00
CA SER A 25 -11.52 -5.94 9.93
C SER A 25 -12.86 -5.35 10.33
N ARG A 26 -12.88 -4.50 11.35
CA ARG A 26 -14.10 -3.89 11.89
C ARG A 26 -14.56 -2.67 11.09
N ARG A 27 -13.66 -1.90 10.48
CA ARG A 27 -13.96 -0.59 9.92
C ARG A 27 -13.72 -0.46 8.41
N ALA A 28 -12.87 -1.29 7.82
CA ALA A 28 -12.61 -1.29 6.38
C ALA A 28 -13.19 -2.50 5.64
N GLY A 29 -13.79 -3.43 6.37
CA GLY A 29 -14.28 -4.69 5.79
C GLY A 29 -13.17 -5.61 5.26
N SER A 30 -11.90 -5.28 5.53
CA SER A 30 -10.74 -6.02 5.06
C SER A 30 -10.22 -6.98 6.13
N ARG A 31 -10.21 -8.28 5.81
CA ARG A 31 -9.72 -9.34 6.71
C ARG A 31 -8.25 -9.67 6.53
N GLY A 32 -7.58 -9.07 5.55
CA GLY A 32 -6.18 -9.34 5.26
C GLY A 32 -5.21 -8.48 6.09
N ALA A 33 -3.93 -8.86 6.08
CA ALA A 33 -2.85 -8.07 6.66
C ALA A 33 -2.81 -6.65 6.04
N PRO A 34 -2.36 -5.63 6.79
CA PRO A 34 -2.21 -4.27 6.26
C PRO A 34 -1.17 -4.23 5.14
N TYR A 35 -1.39 -3.37 4.15
CA TYR A 35 -0.51 -3.23 2.99
C TYR A 35 -0.54 -1.83 2.40
N PHE A 36 0.54 -1.48 1.69
CA PHE A 36 0.57 -0.36 0.76
C PHE A 36 0.27 -0.89 -0.64
N THR A 37 -0.58 -0.19 -1.39
CA THR A 37 -0.70 -0.43 -2.82
C THR A 37 0.29 0.46 -3.56
N LEU A 38 1.12 -0.12 -4.41
CA LEU A 38 2.15 0.58 -5.16
C LEU A 38 1.79 0.75 -6.64
N VAL A 39 1.15 -0.25 -7.24
CA VAL A 39 0.70 -0.20 -8.62
C VAL A 39 -0.71 -0.76 -8.71
N PHE A 40 -1.61 -0.01 -9.35
CA PHE A 40 -2.87 -0.51 -9.86
C PHE A 40 -2.75 -0.62 -11.37
N SER A 41 -2.80 -1.83 -11.89
CA SER A 41 -2.57 -2.02 -13.31
C SER A 41 -3.87 -2.10 -14.09
N GLY A 42 -4.02 -1.17 -15.06
CA GLY A 42 -4.92 -1.31 -16.20
C GLY A 42 -4.21 -1.82 -17.45
N VAL A 43 -2.98 -2.32 -17.36
CA VAL A 43 -2.20 -2.81 -18.51
C VAL A 43 -2.63 -4.21 -18.87
N ASP A 44 -2.90 -4.44 -20.16
CA ASP A 44 -3.13 -5.78 -20.71
C ASP A 44 -1.78 -6.50 -20.88
N MET A 45 -1.41 -7.26 -19.85
CA MET A 45 -0.14 -7.98 -19.80
C MET A 45 -0.32 -9.32 -19.09
N ALA A 46 0.39 -10.35 -19.57
CA ALA A 46 0.41 -11.64 -18.88
C ALA A 46 1.00 -11.49 -17.45
N PRO A 47 0.42 -12.16 -16.43
CA PRO A 47 0.85 -12.02 -15.04
C PRO A 47 2.34 -12.28 -14.80
N THR A 48 2.91 -13.26 -15.49
CA THR A 48 4.35 -13.58 -15.42
C THR A 48 5.22 -12.47 -15.98
N SER A 49 4.86 -11.93 -17.17
CA SER A 49 5.58 -10.83 -17.80
C SER A 49 5.50 -9.55 -16.95
N PHE A 50 4.35 -9.32 -16.32
CA PHE A 50 4.19 -8.21 -15.38
C PHE A 50 5.12 -8.36 -14.17
N ALA A 51 5.16 -9.55 -13.55
CA ALA A 51 6.04 -9.82 -12.43
C ALA A 51 7.53 -9.68 -12.81
N ASP A 52 7.93 -10.10 -14.02
CA ASP A 52 9.30 -9.94 -14.51
C ASP A 52 9.67 -8.48 -14.72
N ALA A 53 8.75 -7.67 -15.25
CA ALA A 53 8.94 -6.23 -15.37
C ALA A 53 9.12 -5.57 -13.98
N ILE A 54 8.30 -5.95 -12.99
CA ILE A 54 8.45 -5.45 -11.62
C ILE A 54 9.82 -5.83 -11.04
N ARG A 55 10.27 -7.09 -11.19
CA ARG A 55 11.61 -7.52 -10.74
C ARG A 55 12.73 -6.68 -11.34
N ALA A 56 12.63 -6.35 -12.63
CA ALA A 56 13.63 -5.54 -13.30
C ALA A 56 13.74 -4.12 -12.71
N HIS A 57 12.65 -3.57 -12.19
CA HIS A 57 12.62 -2.21 -11.64
C HIS A 57 13.02 -2.11 -10.16
N VAL A 58 13.01 -3.21 -9.41
CA VAL A 58 13.39 -3.20 -7.99
C VAL A 58 14.82 -3.68 -7.74
N GLY A 59 15.57 -4.01 -8.79
CA GLY A 59 16.98 -4.36 -8.67
C GLY A 59 17.77 -3.20 -8.02
N GLY A 60 18.36 -3.45 -6.84
CA GLY A 60 19.07 -2.43 -6.08
C GLY A 60 18.23 -1.59 -5.13
N VAL A 61 16.91 -1.77 -5.08
CA VAL A 61 16.08 -1.13 -4.04
C VAL A 61 16.27 -1.87 -2.73
N HIS A 62 16.67 -1.14 -1.68
CA HIS A 62 16.84 -1.68 -0.32
C HIS A 62 15.54 -1.68 0.46
N PRO A 63 15.42 -2.49 1.54
CA PRO A 63 14.29 -2.44 2.45
C PRO A 63 14.03 -1.02 2.96
N ILE A 64 12.76 -0.66 3.04
CA ILE A 64 12.30 0.68 3.41
C ILE A 64 11.72 0.63 4.81
N ARG A 65 12.32 1.38 5.74
CA ARG A 65 11.72 1.64 7.06
C ARG A 65 10.75 2.80 6.94
N PHE A 66 9.66 2.74 7.69
CA PHE A 66 8.67 3.80 7.73
C PHE A 66 8.03 3.90 9.13
N ARG A 67 7.36 5.03 9.36
CA ARG A 67 6.65 5.31 10.59
C ARG A 67 5.33 6.01 10.30
N LEU A 68 4.21 5.42 10.76
CA LEU A 68 2.86 5.95 10.56
C LEU A 68 2.47 6.79 11.78
N ARG A 69 2.33 8.11 11.61
CA ARG A 69 1.98 9.02 12.71
C ARG A 69 0.84 9.97 12.39
N SER A 70 0.25 9.86 11.23
CA SER A 70 -0.83 10.76 10.81
C SER A 70 -1.96 9.98 10.17
N ALA A 71 -3.18 10.39 10.49
CA ALA A 71 -4.39 9.89 9.84
C ALA A 71 -5.06 11.02 9.06
N LEU A 72 -5.57 10.72 7.87
CA LEU A 72 -6.36 11.64 7.08
C LEU A 72 -7.56 10.95 6.45
N VAL A 73 -8.56 11.76 6.05
CA VAL A 73 -9.73 11.30 5.31
C VAL A 73 -9.50 11.54 3.83
N ALA A 74 -9.67 10.48 3.02
CA ALA A 74 -9.62 10.55 1.57
C ALA A 74 -11.00 10.23 0.99
N PRO A 75 -11.60 11.12 0.17
CA PRO A 75 -12.85 10.84 -0.50
C PRO A 75 -12.65 9.91 -1.70
N GLU A 76 -13.64 9.07 -1.96
CA GLU A 76 -13.80 8.30 -3.20
C GLU A 76 -15.14 8.72 -3.85
N PRO A 77 -15.15 9.83 -4.60
CA PRO A 77 -16.39 10.48 -5.05
C PRO A 77 -17.28 9.60 -5.96
N THR A 78 -16.67 8.74 -6.77
CA THR A 78 -17.37 7.88 -7.73
C THR A 78 -18.34 6.91 -7.08
N VAL A 79 -18.07 6.50 -5.83
CA VAL A 79 -18.92 5.56 -5.07
C VAL A 79 -19.42 6.14 -3.75
N GLY A 80 -19.17 7.44 -3.49
CA GLY A 80 -19.66 8.13 -2.31
C GLY A 80 -19.08 7.58 -0.99
N ARG A 81 -17.83 7.12 -1.00
CA ARG A 81 -17.15 6.58 0.17
C ARG A 81 -16.06 7.52 0.66
N PHE A 82 -15.71 7.32 1.92
CA PHE A 82 -14.59 7.99 2.58
C PHE A 82 -13.70 6.93 3.21
N HIS A 83 -12.42 7.05 2.95
CA HIS A 83 -11.40 6.20 3.56
C HIS A 83 -10.67 6.97 4.67
N VAL A 84 -10.27 6.28 5.71
CA VAL A 84 -9.30 6.80 6.68
C VAL A 84 -7.98 6.10 6.41
N PHE A 85 -6.97 6.89 6.07
CA PHE A 85 -5.63 6.47 5.74
C PHE A 85 -4.67 6.75 6.89
N LEU A 86 -3.79 5.81 7.21
CA LEU A 86 -2.57 6.10 7.94
C LEU A 86 -1.45 6.41 6.96
N ILE A 87 -0.78 7.54 7.17
CA ILE A 87 0.24 8.08 6.28
C ILE A 87 1.59 8.00 6.97
N PRO A 88 2.64 7.51 6.30
CA PRO A 88 3.99 7.60 6.82
C PRO A 88 4.51 9.04 6.71
N ASP A 89 5.21 9.52 7.71
CA ASP A 89 6.05 10.71 7.61
C ASP A 89 7.52 10.31 7.40
N GLU A 90 8.04 9.42 8.21
CA GLU A 90 9.29 8.74 7.96
C GLU A 90 9.09 7.63 6.92
N GLY A 91 9.96 7.57 5.92
CA GLY A 91 9.86 6.62 4.81
C GLY A 91 8.91 7.03 3.66
N PHE A 92 8.14 8.12 3.81
CA PHE A 92 7.23 8.61 2.77
C PHE A 92 7.93 8.77 1.42
N GLY A 93 9.04 9.52 1.40
CA GLY A 93 9.78 9.77 0.16
C GLY A 93 10.40 8.52 -0.46
N ALA A 94 10.79 7.54 0.36
CA ALA A 94 11.33 6.28 -0.14
C ALA A 94 10.24 5.42 -0.79
N ILE A 95 9.04 5.35 -0.20
CA ILE A 95 7.89 4.63 -0.76
C ILE A 95 7.42 5.32 -2.05
N LEU A 96 7.38 6.66 -2.08
CA LEU A 96 7.04 7.42 -3.28
C LEU A 96 8.02 7.14 -4.43
N LYS A 97 9.33 7.16 -4.16
CA LYS A 97 10.36 6.83 -5.16
C LYS A 97 10.23 5.40 -5.67
N LEU A 98 9.87 4.45 -4.80
CA LEU A 98 9.61 3.08 -5.21
C LEU A 98 8.40 3.01 -6.14
N HIS A 99 7.29 3.68 -5.79
CA HIS A 99 6.12 3.78 -6.67
C HIS A 99 6.49 4.33 -8.05
N ASP A 100 7.26 5.43 -8.12
CA ASP A 100 7.66 6.04 -9.38
C ASP A 100 8.56 5.11 -10.21
N ALA A 101 9.50 4.42 -9.55
CA ALA A 101 10.39 3.47 -10.21
C ALA A 101 9.63 2.28 -10.81
N LEU A 102 8.56 1.83 -10.17
CA LEU A 102 7.72 0.74 -10.66
C LEU A 102 6.92 1.13 -11.92
N HIS A 103 6.62 2.42 -12.10
CA HIS A 103 5.89 2.94 -13.26
C HIS A 103 6.83 3.32 -14.42
N ALA A 104 7.74 2.41 -14.78
CA ALA A 104 8.67 2.58 -15.89
C ALA A 104 8.47 1.50 -16.95
N GLY A 105 9.01 1.71 -18.16
CA GLY A 105 8.95 0.76 -19.27
C GLY A 105 7.50 0.33 -19.58
N PRO A 106 7.22 -1.00 -19.63
CA PRO A 106 5.89 -1.50 -19.99
C PRO A 106 4.81 -1.21 -18.94
N ILE A 107 5.20 -0.84 -17.70
CA ILE A 107 4.27 -0.52 -16.61
C ILE A 107 3.93 0.99 -16.58
N ALA A 108 4.61 1.82 -17.34
CA ALA A 108 4.41 3.28 -17.35
C ALA A 108 2.95 3.70 -17.62
N ALA A 109 2.23 2.94 -18.46
CA ALA A 109 0.82 3.19 -18.76
C ALA A 109 -0.13 2.95 -17.56
N ALA A 110 0.33 2.28 -16.51
CA ALA A 110 -0.44 2.08 -15.28
C ALA A 110 -0.42 3.30 -14.36
N LEU A 111 0.47 4.27 -14.60
CA LEU A 111 0.56 5.48 -13.79
C LEU A 111 -0.72 6.31 -13.91
N ARG A 112 -1.37 6.54 -12.77
CA ARG A 112 -2.50 7.45 -12.70
C ARG A 112 -1.99 8.89 -12.69
N THR A 113 -2.45 9.68 -13.65
CA THR A 113 -2.10 11.10 -13.77
C THR A 113 -3.19 12.04 -13.25
N ASP A 114 -4.37 11.49 -12.98
CA ASP A 114 -5.55 12.21 -12.48
C ASP A 114 -5.51 12.44 -10.95
N THR A 115 -4.75 11.63 -10.23
CA THR A 115 -4.65 11.68 -8.77
C THR A 115 -3.21 11.46 -8.34
N PRO A 116 -2.62 12.34 -7.52
CA PRO A 116 -1.29 12.14 -6.97
C PRO A 116 -1.23 10.86 -6.13
N TYR A 117 -0.13 10.12 -6.25
CA TYR A 117 0.09 8.97 -5.38
C TYR A 117 0.38 9.41 -3.95
N LEU A 118 -0.32 8.82 -3.02
CA LEU A 118 -0.15 9.04 -1.59
C LEU A 118 0.14 7.69 -0.93
N PRO A 119 1.35 7.43 -0.42
CA PRO A 119 1.63 6.23 0.36
C PRO A 119 0.72 6.14 1.59
N HIS A 120 -0.05 5.06 1.71
CA HIS A 120 -0.98 4.91 2.84
C HIS A 120 -1.35 3.45 3.14
N ILE A 121 -1.83 3.24 4.35
CA ILE A 121 -2.55 2.03 4.76
C ILE A 121 -3.98 2.43 5.10
N THR A 122 -4.96 1.84 4.42
CA THR A 122 -6.38 2.06 4.71
C THR A 122 -6.78 1.35 6.00
N VAL A 123 -7.31 2.09 6.97
CA VAL A 123 -7.79 1.53 8.26
C VAL A 123 -9.29 1.57 8.42
N ALA A 124 -10.00 2.40 7.64
CA ALA A 124 -11.46 2.44 7.64
C ALA A 124 -12.00 2.84 6.27
N THR A 125 -13.22 2.38 5.98
CA THR A 125 -14.01 2.78 4.83
C THR A 125 -15.46 2.96 5.29
N THR A 126 -16.09 4.08 4.96
CA THR A 126 -17.46 4.40 5.36
C THR A 126 -18.12 5.33 4.34
N THR A 127 -19.43 5.38 4.34
CA THR A 127 -20.22 6.39 3.60
C THR A 127 -20.51 7.64 4.45
N ASP A 128 -20.19 7.60 5.75
CA ASP A 128 -20.37 8.72 6.68
C ASP A 128 -19.09 9.52 6.82
N HIS A 129 -19.06 10.71 6.22
CA HIS A 129 -17.92 11.64 6.30
C HIS A 129 -17.62 12.09 7.74
N ALA A 130 -18.66 12.33 8.55
CA ALA A 130 -18.46 12.77 9.93
C ALA A 130 -17.82 11.68 10.78
N ALA A 131 -18.22 10.42 10.58
CA ALA A 131 -17.60 9.27 11.23
C ALA A 131 -16.14 9.08 10.80
N ALA A 132 -15.82 9.23 9.51
CA ALA A 132 -14.45 9.18 9.01
C ALA A 132 -13.58 10.29 9.64
N ARG A 133 -14.07 11.53 9.67
CA ARG A 133 -13.35 12.65 10.31
C ARG A 133 -13.12 12.42 11.80
N LYS A 134 -14.15 11.98 12.53
CA LYS A 134 -14.04 11.69 13.96
C LYS A 134 -12.97 10.62 14.24
N LEU A 135 -12.92 9.57 13.42
CA LEU A 135 -11.89 8.54 13.56
C LEU A 135 -10.48 9.09 13.28
N ALA A 136 -10.28 9.83 12.18
CA ALA A 136 -8.98 10.41 11.85
C ALA A 136 -8.50 11.37 12.94
N GLN A 137 -9.38 12.23 13.47
CA GLN A 137 -9.07 13.12 14.59
C GLN A 137 -8.69 12.35 15.85
N ALA A 138 -9.43 11.30 16.20
CA ALA A 138 -9.13 10.47 17.37
C ALA A 138 -7.77 9.78 17.25
N LEU A 139 -7.41 9.27 16.08
CA LEU A 139 -6.11 8.66 15.82
C LEU A 139 -4.97 9.68 15.95
N ASN A 140 -5.15 10.87 15.39
CA ASN A 140 -4.14 11.94 15.49
C ASN A 140 -3.98 12.46 16.93
N GLN A 141 -5.07 12.65 17.66
CA GLN A 141 -5.05 13.08 19.07
C GLN A 141 -4.50 12.00 20.01
N GLY A 142 -4.79 10.73 19.69
CA GLY A 142 -4.29 9.59 20.44
C GLY A 142 -2.80 9.30 20.21
N GLY A 143 -2.16 10.05 19.31
CA GLY A 143 -0.72 9.91 19.04
C GLY A 143 -0.38 8.57 18.40
N VAL A 144 -1.11 8.16 17.35
CA VAL A 144 -0.76 6.96 16.58
C VAL A 144 0.71 7.00 16.17
N ASP A 145 1.43 5.93 16.47
CA ASP A 145 2.86 5.83 16.23
C ASP A 145 3.25 4.37 15.98
N ILE A 146 3.30 4.00 14.72
CA ILE A 146 3.49 2.62 14.27
C ILE A 146 4.73 2.54 13.39
N HIS A 147 5.68 1.69 13.78
CA HIS A 147 6.89 1.43 13.02
C HIS A 147 6.73 0.18 12.16
N GLY A 148 7.28 0.22 10.96
CA GLY A 148 7.31 -0.93 10.08
C GLY A 148 8.44 -0.87 9.07
N HIS A 149 8.61 -1.96 8.33
CA HIS A 149 9.54 -2.00 7.20
C HIS A 149 8.98 -2.86 6.07
N ILE A 150 9.33 -2.47 4.85
CA ILE A 150 9.03 -3.18 3.60
C ILE A 150 10.32 -3.85 3.15
N ASP A 151 10.32 -5.16 2.97
CA ASP A 151 11.46 -5.92 2.46
C ASP A 151 11.12 -6.78 1.24
N ALA A 152 9.85 -6.84 0.87
CA ALA A 152 9.37 -7.54 -0.32
C ALA A 152 8.13 -6.87 -0.90
N LEU A 153 7.93 -7.08 -2.20
CA LEU A 153 6.71 -6.73 -2.92
C LEU A 153 5.97 -8.01 -3.29
N GLN A 154 4.66 -7.91 -3.42
CA GLN A 154 3.81 -8.98 -3.90
C GLN A 154 3.07 -8.52 -5.14
N VAL A 155 3.15 -9.33 -6.20
CA VAL A 155 2.29 -9.18 -7.39
C VAL A 155 1.07 -10.04 -7.17
N GLU A 156 -0.10 -9.42 -7.28
CA GLU A 156 -1.40 -10.08 -7.12
C GLU A 156 -2.22 -9.91 -8.39
N ARG A 157 -3.02 -10.92 -8.71
CA ARG A 157 -4.07 -10.87 -9.72
C ARG A 157 -5.42 -10.81 -9.03
N ARG A 158 -6.20 -9.79 -9.35
CA ARG A 158 -7.55 -9.60 -8.84
C ARG A 158 -8.58 -9.86 -9.93
N THR A 159 -9.56 -10.71 -9.66
CA THR A 159 -10.72 -10.98 -10.51
C THR A 159 -11.97 -10.83 -9.66
N GLY A 160 -12.60 -9.67 -9.71
CA GLY A 160 -13.68 -9.32 -8.77
C GLY A 160 -13.16 -9.28 -7.32
N GLU A 161 -13.75 -10.10 -6.45
CA GLU A 161 -13.31 -10.22 -5.04
C GLU A 161 -12.22 -11.27 -4.84
N VAL A 162 -11.90 -12.05 -5.87
CA VAL A 162 -10.89 -13.10 -5.78
C VAL A 162 -9.51 -12.53 -6.03
N ILE A 163 -8.62 -12.69 -5.06
CA ILE A 163 -7.21 -12.29 -5.14
C ILE A 163 -6.36 -13.54 -5.16
N LYS A 164 -5.46 -13.62 -6.14
CA LYS A 164 -4.48 -14.72 -6.27
C LYS A 164 -3.06 -14.15 -6.32
N PRO A 165 -2.14 -14.66 -5.49
CA PRO A 165 -0.75 -14.28 -5.59
C PRO A 165 -0.17 -14.77 -6.92
N VAL A 166 0.67 -13.94 -7.54
CA VAL A 166 1.41 -14.24 -8.78
C VAL A 166 2.88 -14.43 -8.47
N ALA A 167 3.48 -13.51 -7.71
CA ALA A 167 4.90 -13.56 -7.36
C ALA A 167 5.18 -12.77 -6.08
N ASP A 168 6.15 -13.26 -5.31
CA ASP A 168 6.81 -12.52 -4.24
C ASP A 168 8.17 -12.06 -4.76
N ILE A 169 8.49 -10.78 -4.56
CA ILE A 169 9.68 -10.12 -5.08
C ILE A 169 10.42 -9.47 -3.92
N PRO A 170 11.48 -10.10 -3.38
CA PRO A 170 12.26 -9.52 -2.30
C PRO A 170 13.01 -8.28 -2.80
N LEU A 171 13.10 -7.26 -1.95
CA LEU A 171 14.00 -6.14 -2.15
C LEU A 171 15.45 -6.57 -1.87
N SER A 172 16.41 -5.87 -2.50
CA SER A 172 17.82 -6.19 -2.33
C SER A 172 18.24 -6.03 -0.88
N LYS A 173 18.80 -7.09 -0.28
CA LYS A 173 19.43 -6.96 1.04
C LYS A 173 20.58 -5.96 0.92
N ALA A 174 20.66 -5.01 1.85
CA ALA A 174 21.85 -4.18 1.99
C ALA A 174 23.03 -5.13 2.17
N GLY A 175 23.99 -5.11 1.24
CA GLY A 175 25.24 -5.82 1.43
C GLY A 175 25.92 -5.21 2.65
N TRP A 176 26.14 -6.00 3.68
CA TRP A 176 27.13 -5.70 4.70
C TRP A 176 28.48 -5.83 4.01
N PHE A 177 28.99 -4.74 3.48
CA PHE A 177 30.42 -4.63 3.26
C PHE A 177 31.02 -4.27 4.62
N GLY A 178 31.63 -5.29 5.25
CA GLY A 178 32.44 -5.12 6.45
C GLY A 178 33.69 -4.28 6.15
#